data_57c8b184da2a39b03c302860517cc6f9
#
_entry.id   57c8b184da2a39b03c302860517cc6f9
#
_cell.length_a   1.000
_cell.length_b   1.000
_cell.length_c   1.000
_cell.angle_alpha   90.00
_cell.angle_beta   90.00
_cell.angle_gamma   90.00
#
_symmetry.space_group_name_H-M   'P 1'
#
loop_
_entity.id
_entity.type
_entity.pdbx_description
1 polymer ?
#
loop_
_entity_poly.entity_id
_entity_poly.type
_entity_poly.pdbx_seq_one_letter_code
_entity_poly.pdbx_strand_id
1 'polypeptide(L)'
;MKKVAIIGYAQHPILSNAGALNEVELIMPVVHHLFDELGIDQKNIDFTCSGSCDYLQGAAFAFVEGLSAIQTNPPIKESHVEMDAAWAMYESMLKIQMGDADTALIYGFGKSSPGNLDSIMSLQMDPYYISPLWPDRVSLAALQARVLLDKKIVTKEQMLIAVIEARVNSKNNKNALINDLIDESTYLEEEIISSPLNAFDCPPISDGSSAMIIASEEKAYEYTDKPILIEGIDHRIESSNLGSRDLSSSKSLQASMDHLQLNNFEFDVAELHTQFSFELPFLRSLLGLVDVPTNLSGGPLVGNVMMCAGLDAIGKTYESLKQNDLHRGLAHASSGPCLQHNMLVHLEKKQ
;
A
#
# COMPACT_ATOMS: atom_id res chain seq x y z
N MET A 1 -0.86 25.81 -7.21
CA MET A 1 -1.42 24.82 -6.25
C MET A 1 -0.52 24.81 -5.03
N LYS A 2 -1.10 24.63 -3.82
CA LYS A 2 -0.30 24.47 -2.60
C LYS A 2 0.52 23.18 -2.70
N LYS A 3 1.76 23.21 -2.21
CA LYS A 3 2.52 21.97 -1.99
C LYS A 3 1.99 21.26 -0.75
N VAL A 4 2.12 19.94 -0.73
CA VAL A 4 1.60 19.08 0.34
C VAL A 4 2.73 18.25 0.92
N ALA A 5 2.78 18.14 2.24
CA ALA A 5 3.74 17.33 2.98
C ALA A 5 3.05 16.25 3.81
N ILE A 6 3.72 15.13 4.01
CA ILE A 6 3.37 14.16 5.04
C ILE A 6 3.99 14.66 6.35
N ILE A 7 3.18 14.75 7.41
CA ILE A 7 3.64 15.18 8.74
C ILE A 7 3.62 14.06 9.78
N GLY A 8 2.86 12.99 9.53
CA GLY A 8 2.81 11.84 10.41
C GLY A 8 2.27 10.59 9.72
N TYR A 9 2.74 9.43 10.18
CA TYR A 9 2.28 8.11 9.76
C TYR A 9 2.37 7.14 10.93
N ALA A 10 1.34 6.31 11.08
CA ALA A 10 1.31 5.22 12.06
C ALA A 10 0.62 3.98 11.47
N GLN A 11 1.08 2.82 11.90
CA GLN A 11 0.56 1.52 11.51
C GLN A 11 0.30 0.66 12.75
N HIS A 12 -0.87 0.04 12.80
CA HIS A 12 -1.16 -1.01 13.79
C HIS A 12 -0.20 -2.20 13.58
N PRO A 13 0.28 -2.88 14.63
CA PRO A 13 0.94 -4.17 14.44
C PRO A 13 0.06 -5.11 13.61
N ILE A 14 0.61 -5.68 12.56
CA ILE A 14 -0.15 -6.54 11.65
C ILE A 14 -0.49 -7.85 12.37
N LEU A 15 -1.75 -8.23 12.36
CA LEU A 15 -2.27 -9.41 13.01
C LEU A 15 -2.66 -10.47 11.97
N SER A 16 -2.40 -11.74 12.26
CA SER A 16 -2.93 -12.85 11.44
C SER A 16 -4.44 -13.04 11.63
N ASN A 17 -4.94 -12.64 12.79
CA ASN A 17 -6.36 -12.66 13.13
C ASN A 17 -6.63 -11.67 14.28
N ALA A 18 -7.38 -10.65 14.01
CA ALA A 18 -7.78 -9.64 14.99
C ALA A 18 -8.86 -10.14 15.98
N GLY A 19 -9.40 -11.32 15.76
CA GLY A 19 -10.40 -11.93 16.66
C GLY A 19 -11.65 -11.08 16.79
N ALA A 20 -11.98 -10.69 18.01
CA ALA A 20 -13.17 -9.90 18.34
C ALA A 20 -13.00 -8.40 18.16
N LEU A 21 -11.78 -7.90 17.87
CA LEU A 21 -11.58 -6.47 17.66
C LEU A 21 -12.42 -6.00 16.46
N ASN A 22 -13.12 -4.89 16.62
CA ASN A 22 -13.84 -4.23 15.55
C ASN A 22 -12.97 -3.15 14.88
N GLU A 23 -13.52 -2.50 13.85
CA GLU A 23 -12.84 -1.48 13.06
C GLU A 23 -12.38 -0.29 13.93
N VAL A 24 -13.23 0.14 14.86
CA VAL A 24 -12.93 1.25 15.79
C VAL A 24 -11.71 0.89 16.65
N GLU A 25 -11.69 -0.32 17.20
CA GLU A 25 -10.60 -0.80 18.05
C GLU A 25 -9.28 -1.00 17.28
N LEU A 26 -9.33 -1.23 15.98
CA LEU A 26 -8.15 -1.29 15.12
C LEU A 26 -7.64 0.12 14.75
N ILE A 27 -8.53 1.05 14.39
CA ILE A 27 -8.17 2.39 13.90
C ILE A 27 -7.75 3.32 15.05
N MET A 28 -8.49 3.31 16.15
CA MET A 28 -8.31 4.26 17.25
C MET A 28 -6.88 4.34 17.78
N PRO A 29 -6.14 3.22 17.99
CA PRO A 29 -4.76 3.29 18.50
C PRO A 29 -3.81 4.05 17.57
N VAL A 30 -3.94 3.87 16.25
CA VAL A 30 -3.04 4.51 15.28
C VAL A 30 -3.34 5.99 15.12
N VAL A 31 -4.61 6.39 15.17
CA VAL A 31 -5.01 7.81 15.11
C VAL A 31 -4.61 8.55 16.38
N HIS A 32 -4.86 7.96 17.56
CA HIS A 32 -4.44 8.55 18.82
C HIS A 32 -2.92 8.70 18.91
N HIS A 33 -2.18 7.68 18.48
CA HIS A 33 -0.72 7.76 18.45
C HIS A 33 -0.22 8.93 17.59
N LEU A 34 -0.82 9.17 16.41
CA LEU A 34 -0.46 10.31 15.57
C LEU A 34 -0.82 11.64 16.22
N PHE A 35 -1.98 11.75 16.84
CA PHE A 35 -2.39 12.97 17.53
C PHE A 35 -1.45 13.29 18.70
N ASP A 36 -1.08 12.29 19.49
CA ASP A 36 -0.15 12.44 20.60
C ASP A 36 1.26 12.80 20.12
N GLU A 37 1.77 12.12 19.06
CA GLU A 37 3.10 12.40 18.51
C GLU A 37 3.22 13.83 17.97
N LEU A 38 2.19 14.33 17.31
CA LEU A 38 2.18 15.65 16.70
C LEU A 38 1.67 16.76 17.66
N GLY A 39 1.14 16.40 18.82
CA GLY A 39 0.54 17.35 19.77
C GLY A 39 -0.70 18.04 19.21
N ILE A 40 -1.50 17.34 18.43
CA ILE A 40 -2.74 17.84 17.81
C ILE A 40 -3.95 17.05 18.31
N ASP A 41 -5.12 17.57 18.00
CA ASP A 41 -6.38 16.86 18.20
C ASP A 41 -7.26 16.97 16.94
N GLN A 42 -8.42 16.35 16.96
CA GLN A 42 -9.33 16.30 15.82
C GLN A 42 -9.74 17.70 15.29
N LYS A 43 -9.78 18.72 16.14
CA LYS A 43 -10.12 20.10 15.70
C LYS A 43 -9.03 20.75 14.83
N ASN A 44 -7.82 20.19 14.81
CA ASN A 44 -6.72 20.60 13.93
C ASN A 44 -6.81 19.96 12.54
N ILE A 45 -7.77 19.05 12.31
CA ILE A 45 -7.99 18.35 11.06
C ILE A 45 -9.14 19.00 10.31
N ASP A 46 -8.84 19.56 9.13
CA ASP A 46 -9.83 20.22 8.28
C ASP A 46 -10.64 19.25 7.42
N PHE A 47 -10.04 18.13 7.06
CA PHE A 47 -10.64 17.12 6.18
C PHE A 47 -10.22 15.70 6.59
N THR A 48 -11.12 14.75 6.46
CA THR A 48 -10.83 13.33 6.73
C THR A 48 -11.23 12.48 5.55
N CYS A 49 -10.39 11.53 5.17
CA CYS A 49 -10.71 10.57 4.12
C CYS A 49 -10.26 9.16 4.52
N SER A 50 -11.16 8.19 4.38
CA SER A 50 -10.86 6.79 4.67
C SER A 50 -10.76 5.92 3.42
N GLY A 51 -9.97 4.87 3.50
CA GLY A 51 -9.95 3.76 2.54
C GLY A 51 -10.48 2.50 3.20
N SER A 52 -11.48 1.87 2.59
CA SER A 52 -12.07 0.62 3.07
C SER A 52 -12.70 -0.17 1.93
N CYS A 53 -13.23 -1.35 2.25
CA CYS A 53 -13.96 -2.16 1.29
C CYS A 53 -15.15 -2.83 1.97
N ASP A 54 -16.36 -2.44 1.56
CA ASP A 54 -17.63 -2.98 2.10
C ASP A 54 -17.71 -4.51 1.97
N TYR A 55 -17.26 -5.06 0.86
CA TYR A 55 -17.23 -6.53 0.68
C TYR A 55 -16.30 -7.22 1.67
N LEU A 56 -15.15 -6.62 1.98
CA LEU A 56 -14.19 -7.17 2.93
C LEU A 56 -14.73 -7.09 4.36
N GLN A 57 -15.42 -6.02 4.70
CA GLN A 57 -16.02 -5.83 6.02
C GLN A 57 -17.34 -6.61 6.19
N GLY A 58 -17.96 -7.00 5.09
CA GLY A 58 -19.23 -7.73 5.10
C GLY A 58 -20.46 -6.89 5.44
N ALA A 59 -20.33 -5.57 5.39
CA ALA A 59 -21.41 -4.61 5.65
C ALA A 59 -21.31 -3.42 4.69
N ALA A 60 -22.44 -2.97 4.18
CA ALA A 60 -22.51 -1.74 3.39
C ALA A 60 -22.22 -0.52 4.27
N PHE A 61 -21.52 0.48 3.71
CA PHE A 61 -21.14 1.70 4.41
C PHE A 61 -20.25 1.45 5.65
N ALA A 62 -19.38 0.45 5.59
CA ALA A 62 -18.49 0.09 6.70
C ALA A 62 -17.60 1.24 7.18
N PHE A 63 -17.27 2.20 6.31
CA PHE A 63 -16.48 3.38 6.66
C PHE A 63 -17.11 4.24 7.76
N VAL A 64 -18.46 4.23 7.91
CA VAL A 64 -19.17 5.03 8.94
C VAL A 64 -18.76 4.63 10.34
N GLU A 65 -18.51 3.35 10.59
CA GLU A 65 -18.05 2.86 11.89
C GLU A 65 -16.67 3.42 12.24
N GLY A 66 -15.79 3.56 11.24
CA GLY A 66 -14.45 4.15 11.41
C GLY A 66 -14.46 5.61 11.91
N LEU A 67 -15.53 6.37 11.64
CA LEU A 67 -15.65 7.76 12.12
C LEU A 67 -15.67 7.86 13.66
N SER A 68 -16.13 6.84 14.35
CA SER A 68 -16.09 6.80 15.82
C SER A 68 -14.66 6.66 16.36
N ALA A 69 -13.74 6.09 15.58
CA ALA A 69 -12.36 5.89 16.00
C ALA A 69 -11.50 7.17 15.96
N ILE A 70 -11.90 8.14 15.15
CA ILE A 70 -11.11 9.35 14.89
C ILE A 70 -11.56 10.56 15.72
N GLN A 71 -12.33 10.32 16.78
CA GLN A 71 -12.82 11.35 17.73
C GLN A 71 -13.61 12.46 17.04
N THR A 72 -14.37 12.15 16.01
CA THR A 72 -15.14 13.16 15.28
C THR A 72 -16.12 13.91 16.18
N ASN A 73 -16.13 15.22 16.01
CA ASN A 73 -17.14 16.09 16.63
C ASN A 73 -17.89 16.84 15.52
N PRO A 74 -18.91 16.22 14.93
CA PRO A 74 -19.62 16.82 13.80
C PRO A 74 -20.18 18.22 14.11
N PRO A 75 -20.23 19.11 13.09
CA PRO A 75 -20.05 18.84 11.67
C PRO A 75 -18.56 18.77 11.24
N ILE A 76 -18.21 17.79 10.39
CA ILE A 76 -16.88 17.62 9.82
C ILE A 76 -16.96 17.57 8.29
N LYS A 77 -15.83 17.82 7.61
CA LYS A 77 -15.65 17.52 6.19
C LYS A 77 -15.05 16.12 6.07
N GLU A 78 -15.76 15.24 5.41
CA GLU A 78 -15.40 13.83 5.30
C GLU A 78 -15.65 13.31 3.87
N SER A 79 -14.84 12.34 3.46
CA SER A 79 -15.03 11.51 2.27
C SER A 79 -14.48 10.10 2.53
N HIS A 80 -14.78 9.17 1.65
CA HIS A 80 -14.16 7.85 1.66
C HIS A 80 -13.97 7.32 0.24
N VAL A 81 -13.08 6.36 0.09
CA VAL A 81 -12.86 5.61 -1.14
C VAL A 81 -13.03 4.12 -0.88
N GLU A 82 -13.72 3.43 -1.78
CA GLU A 82 -13.87 1.97 -1.76
C GLU A 82 -12.63 1.32 -2.39
N MET A 83 -11.46 1.65 -1.83
CA MET A 83 -10.13 1.22 -2.24
C MET A 83 -9.13 1.35 -1.07
N ASP A 84 -7.86 1.02 -1.35
CA ASP A 84 -6.76 1.28 -0.41
C ASP A 84 -6.66 2.77 -0.03
N ALA A 85 -6.29 3.04 1.21
CA ALA A 85 -6.14 4.39 1.76
C ALA A 85 -5.08 5.25 1.03
N ALA A 86 -4.23 4.67 0.17
CA ALA A 86 -3.39 5.43 -0.74
C ALA A 86 -4.23 6.32 -1.68
N TRP A 87 -5.39 5.85 -2.13
CA TRP A 87 -6.32 6.65 -2.95
C TRP A 87 -7.06 7.70 -2.12
N ALA A 88 -7.33 7.41 -0.84
CA ALA A 88 -7.85 8.41 0.10
C ALA A 88 -6.83 9.53 0.35
N MET A 89 -5.53 9.20 0.40
CA MET A 89 -4.46 10.20 0.45
C MET A 89 -4.44 11.08 -0.81
N TYR A 90 -4.60 10.49 -1.99
CA TYR A 90 -4.67 11.24 -3.25
C TYR A 90 -5.82 12.25 -3.22
N GLU A 91 -7.03 11.85 -2.82
CA GLU A 91 -8.17 12.75 -2.71
C GLU A 91 -7.91 13.87 -1.69
N SER A 92 -7.37 13.53 -0.52
CA SER A 92 -7.03 14.48 0.53
C SER A 92 -5.99 15.50 0.06
N MET A 93 -4.98 15.04 -0.68
CA MET A 93 -3.98 15.93 -1.27
C MET A 93 -4.62 16.95 -2.21
N LEU A 94 -5.57 16.53 -3.07
CA LEU A 94 -6.26 17.45 -3.97
C LEU A 94 -7.05 18.51 -3.20
N LYS A 95 -7.69 18.16 -2.08
CA LYS A 95 -8.39 19.14 -1.21
C LYS A 95 -7.44 20.21 -0.69
N ILE A 96 -6.24 19.81 -0.24
CA ILE A 96 -5.24 20.76 0.24
C ILE A 96 -4.70 21.61 -0.94
N GLN A 97 -4.39 21.01 -2.08
CA GLN A 97 -3.91 21.74 -3.26
C GLN A 97 -4.89 22.79 -3.76
N MET A 98 -6.19 22.53 -3.67
CA MET A 98 -7.26 23.44 -4.04
C MET A 98 -7.51 24.52 -2.98
N GLY A 99 -6.97 24.38 -1.76
CA GLY A 99 -7.16 25.31 -0.66
C GLY A 99 -8.46 25.10 0.12
N ASP A 100 -9.13 23.96 -0.03
CA ASP A 100 -10.33 23.58 0.72
C ASP A 100 -9.98 23.11 2.14
N ALA A 101 -8.74 22.69 2.38
CA ALA A 101 -8.19 22.25 3.65
C ALA A 101 -6.70 22.63 3.73
N ASP A 102 -6.18 22.73 4.94
CA ASP A 102 -4.74 22.85 5.21
C ASP A 102 -4.18 21.59 5.86
N THR A 103 -5.02 20.79 6.50
CA THR A 103 -4.66 19.51 7.12
C THR A 103 -5.68 18.44 6.76
N ALA A 104 -5.21 17.22 6.57
CA ALA A 104 -6.09 16.09 6.34
C ALA A 104 -5.60 14.84 7.08
N LEU A 105 -6.54 14.12 7.69
CA LEU A 105 -6.35 12.79 8.26
C LEU A 105 -6.80 11.74 7.24
N ILE A 106 -5.90 10.83 6.92
CA ILE A 106 -6.16 9.67 6.09
C ILE A 106 -6.05 8.42 6.97
N TYR A 107 -6.96 7.48 6.82
CA TYR A 107 -6.82 6.18 7.47
C TYR A 107 -7.40 5.06 6.61
N GLY A 108 -6.89 3.86 6.83
CA GLY A 108 -7.40 2.65 6.22
C GLY A 108 -7.47 1.53 7.26
N PHE A 109 -8.32 0.57 6.98
CA PHE A 109 -8.45 -0.62 7.80
C PHE A 109 -8.91 -1.81 6.96
N GLY A 110 -8.47 -2.99 7.34
CA GLY A 110 -8.88 -4.22 6.69
C GLY A 110 -8.83 -5.40 7.67
N LYS A 111 -9.85 -6.23 7.58
CA LYS A 111 -10.00 -7.43 8.40
C LYS A 111 -10.27 -8.61 7.48
N SER A 112 -9.20 -9.27 7.03
CA SER A 112 -9.25 -10.35 6.03
C SER A 112 -9.40 -11.73 6.64
N SER A 113 -9.17 -11.88 7.97
CA SER A 113 -9.17 -13.16 8.64
C SER A 113 -10.57 -13.80 8.82
N PRO A 114 -11.68 -13.05 9.01
CA PRO A 114 -13.01 -13.67 9.07
C PRO A 114 -13.52 -14.00 7.67
N GLY A 115 -13.95 -15.21 7.46
CA GLY A 115 -14.58 -15.61 6.20
C GLY A 115 -13.61 -16.15 5.14
N ASN A 116 -14.03 -16.09 3.89
CA ASN A 116 -13.26 -16.61 2.74
C ASN A 116 -12.83 -15.46 1.84
N LEU A 117 -11.60 -15.01 2.01
CA LEU A 117 -11.05 -13.88 1.27
C LEU A 117 -11.07 -14.12 -0.25
N ASP A 118 -10.76 -15.32 -0.72
CA ASP A 118 -10.72 -15.62 -2.15
C ASP A 118 -12.11 -15.49 -2.79
N SER A 119 -13.17 -15.95 -2.10
CA SER A 119 -14.55 -15.76 -2.55
C SER A 119 -14.94 -14.28 -2.59
N ILE A 120 -14.56 -13.50 -1.58
CA ILE A 120 -14.81 -12.05 -1.53
C ILE A 120 -14.13 -11.35 -2.70
N MET A 121 -12.86 -11.65 -2.94
CA MET A 121 -12.09 -11.05 -4.03
C MET A 121 -12.65 -11.44 -5.41
N SER A 122 -13.13 -12.69 -5.57
CA SER A 122 -13.76 -13.13 -6.82
C SER A 122 -15.05 -12.38 -7.14
N LEU A 123 -15.84 -12.00 -6.11
CA LEU A 123 -17.06 -11.20 -6.28
C LEU A 123 -16.78 -9.78 -6.78
N GLN A 124 -15.64 -9.21 -6.46
CA GLN A 124 -15.25 -7.84 -6.84
C GLN A 124 -14.65 -7.74 -8.25
N MET A 125 -14.41 -8.88 -8.91
CA MET A 125 -13.80 -8.89 -10.24
C MET A 125 -14.81 -8.52 -11.32
N ASP A 126 -14.28 -8.22 -12.51
CA ASP A 126 -15.10 -7.93 -13.69
C ASP A 126 -16.24 -8.96 -13.84
N PRO A 127 -17.52 -8.54 -13.81
CA PRO A 127 -18.64 -9.47 -13.75
C PRO A 127 -18.90 -10.20 -15.06
N TYR A 128 -18.31 -9.77 -16.17
CA TYR A 128 -18.57 -10.32 -17.50
C TYR A 128 -17.52 -11.32 -17.96
N TYR A 129 -16.25 -11.11 -17.60
CA TYR A 129 -15.14 -11.89 -18.12
C TYR A 129 -14.42 -12.71 -17.06
N ILE A 130 -14.25 -12.18 -15.85
CA ILE A 130 -13.40 -12.81 -14.81
C ILE A 130 -14.26 -13.47 -13.73
N SER A 131 -15.18 -12.75 -13.11
CA SER A 131 -16.00 -13.27 -12.02
C SER A 131 -16.76 -14.56 -12.37
N PRO A 132 -17.29 -14.75 -13.61
CA PRO A 132 -17.95 -16.01 -13.97
C PRO A 132 -17.03 -17.26 -13.92
N LEU A 133 -15.73 -17.08 -14.01
CA LEU A 133 -14.73 -18.15 -13.88
C LEU A 133 -14.41 -18.46 -12.42
N TRP A 134 -14.81 -17.60 -11.49
CA TRP A 134 -14.57 -17.69 -10.05
C TRP A 134 -13.12 -17.99 -9.68
N PRO A 135 -12.12 -17.27 -10.23
CA PRO A 135 -10.72 -17.54 -9.93
C PRO A 135 -10.35 -16.93 -8.58
N ASP A 136 -9.56 -17.64 -7.81
CA ASP A 136 -8.95 -17.09 -6.60
C ASP A 136 -7.79 -16.13 -6.94
N ARG A 137 -7.41 -15.29 -5.97
CA ARG A 137 -6.36 -14.27 -6.13
C ARG A 137 -4.99 -14.86 -6.44
N VAL A 138 -4.67 -16.03 -5.86
CA VAL A 138 -3.36 -16.70 -6.06
C VAL A 138 -3.26 -17.27 -7.47
N SER A 139 -4.35 -17.88 -7.98
CA SER A 139 -4.41 -18.40 -9.35
C SER A 139 -4.26 -17.30 -10.40
N LEU A 140 -4.85 -16.11 -10.16
CA LEU A 140 -4.66 -14.95 -11.04
C LEU A 140 -3.21 -14.43 -11.02
N ALA A 141 -2.62 -14.34 -9.84
CA ALA A 141 -1.20 -13.97 -9.72
C ALA A 141 -0.28 -15.01 -10.37
N ALA A 142 -0.58 -16.30 -10.19
CA ALA A 142 0.16 -17.39 -10.82
C ALA A 142 0.12 -17.33 -12.35
N LEU A 143 -1.00 -16.90 -12.93
CA LEU A 143 -1.12 -16.66 -14.37
C LEU A 143 -0.11 -15.60 -14.83
N GLN A 144 -0.02 -14.45 -14.15
CA GLN A 144 0.96 -13.42 -14.47
C GLN A 144 2.39 -13.91 -14.25
N ALA A 145 2.67 -14.56 -13.12
CA ALA A 145 3.98 -15.15 -12.82
C ALA A 145 4.43 -16.12 -13.93
N ARG A 146 3.52 -16.97 -14.42
CA ARG A 146 3.80 -17.91 -15.53
C ARG A 146 4.21 -17.15 -16.79
N VAL A 147 3.47 -16.12 -17.19
CA VAL A 147 3.79 -15.30 -18.36
C VAL A 147 5.17 -14.65 -18.22
N LEU A 148 5.51 -14.13 -17.05
CA LEU A 148 6.80 -13.48 -16.79
C LEU A 148 7.96 -14.48 -16.82
N LEU A 149 7.78 -15.67 -16.26
CA LEU A 149 8.77 -16.76 -16.28
C LEU A 149 9.00 -17.30 -17.69
N ASP A 150 7.94 -17.56 -18.45
CA ASP A 150 8.01 -18.09 -19.82
C ASP A 150 8.71 -17.11 -20.77
N LYS A 151 8.48 -15.81 -20.58
CA LYS A 151 9.18 -14.73 -21.29
C LYS A 151 10.57 -14.40 -20.72
N LYS A 152 10.98 -15.04 -19.64
CA LYS A 152 12.27 -14.83 -18.95
C LYS A 152 12.47 -13.36 -18.47
N ILE A 153 11.39 -12.69 -18.14
CA ILE A 153 11.40 -11.35 -17.56
C ILE A 153 11.73 -11.45 -16.08
N VAL A 154 11.23 -12.48 -15.41
CA VAL A 154 11.54 -12.86 -14.03
C VAL A 154 12.04 -14.30 -14.01
N THR A 155 12.86 -14.65 -13.03
CA THR A 155 13.34 -16.02 -12.80
C THR A 155 12.86 -16.52 -11.42
N LYS A 156 12.85 -17.85 -11.24
CA LYS A 156 12.56 -18.47 -9.95
C LYS A 156 13.55 -18.08 -8.86
N GLU A 157 14.80 -17.89 -9.23
CA GLU A 157 15.84 -17.41 -8.31
C GLU A 157 15.55 -15.99 -7.83
N GLN A 158 15.08 -15.09 -8.71
CA GLN A 158 14.68 -13.75 -8.30
C GLN A 158 13.46 -13.75 -7.38
N MET A 159 12.51 -14.68 -7.56
CA MET A 159 11.38 -14.85 -6.65
C MET A 159 11.85 -15.30 -5.26
N LEU A 160 12.72 -16.31 -5.20
CA LEU A 160 13.35 -16.76 -3.95
C LEU A 160 14.08 -15.61 -3.24
N ILE A 161 14.90 -14.84 -3.98
CA ILE A 161 15.63 -13.69 -3.44
C ILE A 161 14.64 -12.67 -2.85
N ALA A 162 13.55 -12.36 -3.55
CA ALA A 162 12.53 -11.42 -3.06
C ALA A 162 11.92 -11.87 -1.72
N VAL A 163 11.65 -13.17 -1.56
CA VAL A 163 11.14 -13.73 -0.30
C VAL A 163 12.18 -13.63 0.83
N ILE A 164 13.44 -14.01 0.54
CA ILE A 164 14.53 -13.92 1.54
C ILE A 164 14.76 -12.46 1.96
N GLU A 165 14.83 -11.52 1.00
CA GLU A 165 14.96 -10.09 1.27
C GLU A 165 13.83 -9.58 2.17
N ALA A 166 12.57 -9.94 1.87
CA ALA A 166 11.42 -9.56 2.68
C ALA A 166 11.56 -10.03 4.14
N ARG A 167 11.99 -11.28 4.36
CA ARG A 167 12.21 -11.86 5.70
C ARG A 167 13.40 -11.23 6.45
N VAL A 168 14.46 -10.86 5.74
CA VAL A 168 15.58 -10.14 6.33
C VAL A 168 15.17 -8.73 6.75
N ASN A 169 14.49 -8.01 5.86
CA ASN A 169 14.07 -6.63 6.09
C ASN A 169 13.01 -6.52 7.19
N SER A 170 12.12 -7.52 7.32
CA SER A 170 11.09 -7.54 8.37
C SER A 170 11.65 -7.47 9.79
N LYS A 171 12.91 -7.89 10.02
CA LYS A 171 13.57 -7.81 11.34
C LYS A 171 13.63 -6.38 11.90
N ASN A 172 13.63 -5.38 11.02
CA ASN A 172 13.67 -3.97 11.40
C ASN A 172 12.26 -3.35 11.47
N ASN A 173 11.22 -4.10 11.11
CA ASN A 173 9.85 -3.64 11.13
C ASN A 173 9.07 -4.25 12.29
N LYS A 174 8.93 -3.50 13.39
CA LYS A 174 8.20 -3.95 14.60
C LYS A 174 6.73 -4.32 14.34
N ASN A 175 6.15 -3.85 13.24
CA ASN A 175 4.74 -4.09 12.89
C ASN A 175 4.56 -5.27 11.93
N ALA A 176 5.66 -5.87 11.40
CA ALA A 176 5.57 -7.01 10.50
C ALA A 176 4.94 -8.23 11.20
N LEU A 177 4.02 -8.91 10.48
CA LEU A 177 3.39 -10.14 10.96
C LEU A 177 4.38 -11.30 10.96
N ILE A 178 5.20 -11.40 9.91
CA ILE A 178 6.15 -12.47 9.73
C ILE A 178 7.56 -11.91 9.85
N ASN A 179 8.36 -12.47 10.76
CA ASN A 179 9.72 -12.03 11.02
C ASN A 179 10.74 -13.17 11.19
N ASP A 180 10.36 -14.41 10.90
CA ASP A 180 11.26 -15.57 10.87
C ASP A 180 12.08 -15.55 9.56
N LEU A 181 13.32 -16.03 9.65
CA LEU A 181 14.18 -16.19 8.48
C LEU A 181 13.92 -17.55 7.83
N ILE A 182 14.02 -17.61 6.53
CA ILE A 182 14.02 -18.85 5.76
C ILE A 182 15.27 -18.94 4.90
N ASP A 183 15.68 -20.15 4.58
CA ASP A 183 16.76 -20.43 3.64
C ASP A 183 16.22 -20.98 2.32
N GLU A 184 17.11 -21.13 1.35
CA GLU A 184 16.79 -21.65 0.04
C GLU A 184 16.17 -23.06 0.09
N SER A 185 16.69 -23.95 0.96
CA SER A 185 16.19 -25.32 1.07
C SER A 185 14.73 -25.34 1.54
N THR A 186 14.42 -24.54 2.57
CA THR A 186 13.04 -24.39 3.08
C THR A 186 12.09 -23.87 2.00
N TYR A 187 12.52 -22.87 1.22
CA TYR A 187 11.69 -22.34 0.14
C TYR A 187 11.44 -23.38 -0.97
N LEU A 188 12.45 -24.17 -1.34
CA LEU A 188 12.36 -25.15 -2.44
C LEU A 188 11.54 -26.39 -2.07
N GLU A 189 11.46 -26.73 -0.78
CA GLU A 189 10.67 -27.86 -0.27
C GLU A 189 9.20 -27.51 -0.06
N GLU A 190 8.82 -26.21 -0.13
CA GLU A 190 7.45 -25.76 0.10
C GLU A 190 6.48 -26.20 -1.01
N GLU A 191 5.29 -26.57 -0.63
CA GLU A 191 4.25 -27.06 -1.54
C GLU A 191 3.74 -25.95 -2.47
N ILE A 192 3.55 -26.27 -3.74
CA ILE A 192 2.98 -25.39 -4.75
C ILE A 192 1.48 -25.21 -4.51
N ILE A 193 1.03 -23.99 -4.22
CA ILE A 193 -0.39 -23.66 -4.08
C ILE A 193 -1.04 -23.53 -5.46
N SER A 194 -0.49 -22.71 -6.33
CA SER A 194 -0.93 -22.54 -7.74
C SER A 194 0.29 -22.28 -8.60
N SER A 195 0.63 -23.25 -9.48
CA SER A 195 1.88 -23.18 -10.25
C SER A 195 2.01 -21.89 -11.07
N PRO A 196 3.09 -21.11 -10.88
CA PRO A 196 4.37 -21.49 -10.27
C PRO A 196 4.58 -21.09 -8.79
N LEU A 197 3.56 -20.64 -8.07
CA LEU A 197 3.67 -20.06 -6.73
C LEU A 197 3.55 -21.11 -5.62
N ASN A 198 4.41 -21.02 -4.60
CA ASN A 198 4.29 -21.72 -3.34
C ASN A 198 3.77 -20.78 -2.22
N ALA A 199 3.65 -21.24 -0.98
CA ALA A 199 3.12 -20.44 0.12
C ALA A 199 3.98 -19.20 0.44
N PHE A 200 5.30 -19.28 0.33
CA PHE A 200 6.20 -18.17 0.59
C PHE A 200 6.12 -17.07 -0.48
N ASP A 201 5.67 -17.42 -1.69
CA ASP A 201 5.45 -16.45 -2.77
C ASP A 201 4.22 -15.58 -2.57
N CYS A 202 3.38 -15.89 -1.59
CA CYS A 202 2.06 -15.28 -1.36
C CYS A 202 2.03 -14.44 -0.08
N PRO A 203 1.25 -13.34 -0.05
CA PRO A 203 1.08 -12.56 1.16
C PRO A 203 0.25 -13.32 2.20
N PRO A 204 0.60 -13.20 3.50
CA PRO A 204 -0.20 -13.79 4.56
C PRO A 204 -1.56 -13.09 4.70
N ILE A 205 -2.57 -13.81 5.18
CA ILE A 205 -3.81 -13.20 5.65
C ILE A 205 -3.46 -12.24 6.79
N SER A 206 -3.96 -11.02 6.71
CA SER A 206 -3.56 -9.94 7.61
C SER A 206 -4.73 -9.03 7.96
N ASP A 207 -4.82 -8.69 9.24
CA ASP A 207 -5.76 -7.71 9.76
C ASP A 207 -4.99 -6.53 10.36
N GLY A 208 -5.55 -5.33 10.30
CA GLY A 208 -4.93 -4.15 10.86
C GLY A 208 -5.50 -2.85 10.33
N SER A 209 -4.77 -1.78 10.59
CA SER A 209 -5.09 -0.43 10.15
C SER A 209 -3.81 0.40 10.01
N SER A 210 -3.91 1.49 9.29
CA SER A 210 -2.90 2.54 9.25
C SER A 210 -3.53 3.92 9.12
N ALA A 211 -2.81 4.94 9.53
CA ALA A 211 -3.24 6.32 9.41
C ALA A 211 -2.06 7.22 9.03
N MET A 212 -2.39 8.32 8.36
CA MET A 212 -1.44 9.33 7.91
C MET A 212 -2.06 10.71 8.06
N ILE A 213 -1.24 11.70 8.42
CA ILE A 213 -1.65 13.10 8.38
C ILE A 213 -0.79 13.83 7.35
N ILE A 214 -1.46 14.52 6.44
CA ILE A 214 -0.83 15.40 5.45
C ILE A 214 -1.25 16.84 5.70
N ALA A 215 -0.39 17.77 5.33
CA ALA A 215 -0.65 19.19 5.49
C ALA A 215 -0.14 20.01 4.30
N SER A 216 -0.65 21.23 4.12
CA SER A 216 0.01 22.19 3.23
C SER A 216 1.46 22.41 3.67
N GLU A 217 2.37 22.66 2.74
CA GLU A 217 3.80 22.89 3.05
C GLU A 217 3.96 23.97 4.14
N GLU A 218 3.21 25.05 4.05
CA GLU A 218 3.23 26.13 5.05
C GLU A 218 2.86 25.61 6.45
N LYS A 219 1.79 24.82 6.53
CA LYS A 219 1.32 24.24 7.79
C LYS A 219 2.27 23.16 8.33
N ALA A 220 2.94 22.42 7.45
CA ALA A 220 3.88 21.37 7.84
C ALA A 220 5.08 21.89 8.62
N TYR A 221 5.52 23.15 8.37
CA TYR A 221 6.60 23.78 9.14
C TYR A 221 6.23 24.08 10.61
N GLU A 222 4.97 23.98 10.98
CA GLU A 222 4.59 24.05 12.41
C GLU A 222 4.96 22.77 13.18
N TYR A 223 5.20 21.66 12.46
CA TYR A 223 5.45 20.33 13.02
C TYR A 223 6.89 19.83 12.80
N THR A 224 7.58 20.33 11.79
CA THR A 224 8.94 19.90 11.45
C THR A 224 9.70 20.96 10.67
N ASP A 225 11.00 21.09 10.93
CA ASP A 225 11.89 21.97 10.17
C ASP A 225 12.25 21.41 8.78
N LYS A 226 12.07 20.10 8.58
CA LYS A 226 12.40 19.38 7.34
C LYS A 226 11.21 18.57 6.82
N PRO A 227 10.18 19.23 6.27
CA PRO A 227 9.00 18.53 5.77
C PRO A 227 9.35 17.61 4.60
N ILE A 228 8.67 16.48 4.52
CA ILE A 228 8.75 15.53 3.41
C ILE A 228 7.57 15.80 2.49
N LEU A 229 7.86 16.35 1.32
CA LEU A 229 6.87 16.77 0.35
C LEU A 229 6.44 15.60 -0.54
N ILE A 230 5.19 15.63 -0.95
CA ILE A 230 4.66 14.84 -2.07
C ILE A 230 4.93 15.67 -3.33
N GLU A 231 6.09 15.44 -3.96
CA GLU A 231 6.49 16.20 -5.16
C GLU A 231 5.75 15.73 -6.41
N GLY A 232 5.31 14.47 -6.43
CA GLY A 232 4.50 13.94 -7.52
C GLY A 232 3.68 12.73 -7.11
N ILE A 233 2.47 12.67 -7.65
CA ILE A 233 1.59 11.51 -7.52
C ILE A 233 0.79 11.35 -8.80
N ASP A 234 0.71 10.13 -9.30
CA ASP A 234 -0.14 9.77 -10.44
C ASP A 234 -0.64 8.34 -10.29
N HIS A 235 -1.87 8.10 -10.71
CA HIS A 235 -2.42 6.76 -10.74
C HIS A 235 -3.11 6.47 -12.06
N ARG A 236 -3.03 5.23 -12.50
CA ARG A 236 -3.59 4.74 -13.76
C ARG A 236 -4.21 3.37 -13.56
N ILE A 237 -5.17 3.06 -14.41
CA ILE A 237 -5.85 1.77 -14.43
C ILE A 237 -5.60 1.06 -15.76
N GLU A 238 -5.36 -0.25 -15.69
CA GLU A 238 -5.38 -1.17 -16.83
C GLU A 238 -6.80 -1.68 -17.10
N SER A 239 -6.99 -2.35 -18.25
CA SER A 239 -8.27 -3.03 -18.54
C SER A 239 -8.61 -4.08 -17.48
N SER A 240 -9.87 -4.17 -17.07
CA SER A 240 -10.38 -5.26 -16.22
C SER A 240 -10.30 -6.62 -16.90
N ASN A 241 -10.40 -6.66 -18.23
CA ASN A 241 -10.29 -7.90 -19.00
C ASN A 241 -8.81 -8.29 -19.17
N LEU A 242 -8.36 -9.31 -18.41
CA LEU A 242 -7.00 -9.82 -18.44
C LEU A 242 -6.60 -10.33 -19.84
N GLY A 243 -7.55 -10.86 -20.62
CA GLY A 243 -7.30 -11.33 -21.99
C GLY A 243 -6.96 -10.23 -22.99
N SER A 244 -7.23 -8.95 -22.65
CA SER A 244 -6.89 -7.79 -23.47
C SER A 244 -5.57 -7.12 -23.07
N ARG A 245 -4.90 -7.63 -22.02
CA ARG A 245 -3.66 -7.06 -21.46
C ARG A 245 -2.46 -7.94 -21.79
N ASP A 246 -1.31 -7.33 -22.03
CA ASP A 246 -0.03 -8.01 -21.94
C ASP A 246 0.45 -8.03 -20.50
N LEU A 247 0.27 -9.16 -19.80
CA LEU A 247 0.63 -9.34 -18.41
C LEU A 247 2.16 -9.28 -18.15
N SER A 248 2.96 -9.17 -19.20
CA SER A 248 4.42 -9.01 -19.11
C SER A 248 4.89 -7.55 -19.16
N SER A 249 3.97 -6.62 -19.20
CA SER A 249 4.22 -5.17 -19.21
C SER A 249 3.16 -4.46 -18.37
N SER A 250 3.39 -3.20 -18.06
CA SER A 250 2.39 -2.32 -17.43
C SER A 250 2.38 -0.96 -18.12
N LYS A 251 1.35 -0.74 -18.93
CA LYS A 251 1.15 0.55 -19.61
C LYS A 251 0.76 1.64 -18.63
N SER A 252 0.04 1.28 -17.57
CA SER A 252 -0.35 2.20 -16.51
C SER A 252 0.87 2.75 -15.77
N LEU A 253 1.81 1.89 -15.36
CA LEU A 253 3.06 2.32 -14.74
C LEU A 253 3.90 3.17 -15.67
N GLN A 254 4.06 2.77 -16.93
CA GLN A 254 4.81 3.56 -17.90
C GLN A 254 4.21 4.95 -18.07
N ALA A 255 2.88 5.05 -18.20
CA ALA A 255 2.21 6.33 -18.32
C ALA A 255 2.37 7.22 -17.07
N SER A 256 2.34 6.62 -15.87
CA SER A 256 2.60 7.35 -14.62
C SER A 256 4.06 7.81 -14.52
N MET A 257 5.02 6.97 -14.88
CA MET A 257 6.44 7.34 -14.92
C MET A 257 6.71 8.51 -15.87
N ASP A 258 6.12 8.45 -17.07
CA ASP A 258 6.27 9.51 -18.08
C ASP A 258 5.63 10.81 -17.60
N HIS A 259 4.43 10.73 -17.00
CA HIS A 259 3.72 11.89 -16.46
C HIS A 259 4.50 12.59 -15.35
N LEU A 260 5.02 11.81 -14.42
CA LEU A 260 5.82 12.29 -13.28
C LEU A 260 7.28 12.52 -13.65
N GLN A 261 7.72 12.21 -14.87
CA GLN A 261 9.09 12.34 -15.35
C GLN A 261 10.12 11.66 -14.45
N LEU A 262 9.76 10.47 -13.87
CA LEU A 262 10.58 9.81 -12.85
C LEU A 262 11.97 9.40 -13.33
N ASN A 263 12.17 9.21 -14.63
CA ASN A 263 13.48 8.92 -15.21
C ASN A 263 14.51 10.07 -15.02
N ASN A 264 14.08 11.27 -14.60
CA ASN A 264 14.94 12.39 -14.31
C ASN A 264 15.46 12.41 -12.87
N PHE A 265 15.04 11.46 -12.03
CA PHE A 265 15.37 11.41 -10.61
C PHE A 265 16.13 10.14 -10.26
N GLU A 266 17.06 10.26 -9.31
CA GLU A 266 17.66 9.14 -8.59
C GLU A 266 16.97 9.02 -7.23
N PHE A 267 16.53 7.81 -6.90
CA PHE A 267 15.86 7.52 -5.64
C PHE A 267 16.82 6.83 -4.67
N ASP A 268 16.78 7.23 -3.41
CA ASP A 268 17.59 6.64 -2.35
C ASP A 268 16.93 5.37 -1.78
N VAL A 269 15.60 5.29 -1.85
CA VAL A 269 14.79 4.19 -1.30
C VAL A 269 13.46 4.07 -2.06
N ALA A 270 12.93 2.86 -2.13
CA ALA A 270 11.57 2.65 -2.63
C ALA A 270 10.82 1.60 -1.80
N GLU A 271 9.53 1.83 -1.58
CA GLU A 271 8.60 0.84 -1.02
C GLU A 271 7.54 0.51 -2.07
N LEU A 272 7.50 -0.75 -2.48
CA LEU A 272 6.66 -1.22 -3.57
C LEU A 272 5.61 -2.18 -3.00
N HIS A 273 4.34 -1.95 -3.32
CA HIS A 273 3.25 -2.83 -2.94
C HIS A 273 3.30 -4.13 -3.79
N THR A 274 4.20 -5.02 -3.41
CA THR A 274 4.46 -6.30 -4.04
C THR A 274 3.81 -7.41 -3.21
N GLN A 275 2.60 -7.82 -3.61
CA GLN A 275 1.87 -8.86 -2.88
C GLN A 275 2.48 -10.23 -3.10
N PHE A 276 3.01 -10.49 -4.29
CA PHE A 276 3.62 -11.77 -4.66
C PHE A 276 5.10 -11.61 -4.99
N SER A 277 5.89 -12.64 -4.73
CA SER A 277 7.35 -12.60 -4.85
C SER A 277 7.85 -12.16 -6.24
N PHE A 278 7.18 -12.57 -7.31
CA PHE A 278 7.57 -12.21 -8.68
C PHE A 278 7.37 -10.72 -9.00
N GLU A 279 6.50 -10.03 -8.26
CA GLU A 279 6.21 -8.61 -8.52
C GLU A 279 7.39 -7.72 -8.18
N LEU A 280 8.21 -8.07 -7.17
CA LEU A 280 9.35 -7.26 -6.78
C LEU A 280 10.40 -7.13 -7.90
N PRO A 281 10.96 -8.20 -8.44
CA PRO A 281 11.91 -8.09 -9.56
C PRO A 281 11.27 -7.48 -10.81
N PHE A 282 9.98 -7.76 -11.06
CA PHE A 282 9.26 -7.17 -12.19
C PHE A 282 9.13 -5.66 -12.06
N LEU A 283 8.68 -5.15 -10.92
CA LEU A 283 8.53 -3.71 -10.67
C LEU A 283 9.89 -3.00 -10.59
N ARG A 284 10.89 -3.60 -9.95
CA ARG A 284 12.27 -3.04 -9.96
C ARG A 284 12.77 -2.81 -11.38
N SER A 285 12.54 -3.77 -12.27
CA SER A 285 12.93 -3.65 -13.68
C SER A 285 12.15 -2.58 -14.42
N LEU A 286 10.81 -2.55 -14.25
CA LEU A 286 9.95 -1.58 -14.93
C LEU A 286 10.23 -0.13 -14.49
N LEU A 287 10.51 0.08 -13.20
CA LEU A 287 10.70 1.40 -12.60
C LEU A 287 12.16 1.86 -12.60
N GLY A 288 13.09 1.04 -13.12
CA GLY A 288 14.52 1.38 -13.12
C GLY A 288 15.16 1.38 -11.74
N LEU A 289 14.65 0.57 -10.80
CA LEU A 289 15.06 0.54 -9.38
C LEU A 289 15.97 -0.66 -9.03
N VAL A 290 16.68 -1.22 -10.00
CA VAL A 290 17.47 -2.45 -9.79
C VAL A 290 18.52 -2.28 -8.70
N ASP A 291 19.16 -1.12 -8.62
CA ASP A 291 20.23 -0.79 -7.66
C ASP A 291 19.71 0.02 -6.45
N VAL A 292 18.40 0.31 -6.39
CA VAL A 292 17.79 1.08 -5.29
C VAL A 292 17.35 0.13 -4.17
N PRO A 293 17.69 0.40 -2.89
CA PRO A 293 17.13 -0.34 -1.77
C PRO A 293 15.60 -0.32 -1.80
N THR A 294 14.98 -1.50 -1.83
CA THR A 294 13.51 -1.60 -1.92
C THR A 294 12.94 -2.44 -0.79
N ASN A 295 11.72 -2.09 -0.38
CA ASN A 295 10.96 -2.81 0.64
C ASN A 295 11.76 -3.06 1.92
N LEU A 296 12.42 -2.01 2.43
CA LEU A 296 13.17 -2.08 3.70
C LEU A 296 12.27 -2.42 4.89
N SER A 297 10.96 -2.26 4.74
CA SER A 297 9.94 -2.70 5.70
C SER A 297 9.65 -4.21 5.67
N GLY A 298 10.12 -4.93 4.64
CA GLY A 298 9.75 -6.29 4.30
C GLY A 298 8.58 -6.37 3.31
N GLY A 299 7.82 -5.28 3.17
CA GLY A 299 6.70 -5.18 2.23
C GLY A 299 5.54 -6.16 2.50
N PRO A 300 4.63 -6.34 1.54
CA PRO A 300 3.44 -7.17 1.70
C PRO A 300 3.68 -8.67 1.95
N LEU A 301 4.85 -9.20 1.58
CA LEU A 301 5.18 -10.62 1.85
C LEU A 301 5.35 -10.94 3.33
N VAL A 302 5.49 -9.93 4.19
CA VAL A 302 5.59 -10.11 5.64
C VAL A 302 4.37 -9.59 6.40
N GLY A 303 3.38 -9.07 5.67
CA GLY A 303 2.11 -8.59 6.20
C GLY A 303 1.41 -7.68 5.19
N ASN A 304 0.23 -8.07 4.75
CA ASN A 304 -0.54 -7.35 3.72
C ASN A 304 -1.95 -7.05 4.22
N VAL A 305 -2.09 -5.97 4.97
CA VAL A 305 -3.41 -5.50 5.40
C VAL A 305 -4.11 -4.87 4.21
N MET A 306 -5.15 -5.53 3.70
CA MET A 306 -5.93 -4.99 2.58
C MET A 306 -6.53 -3.63 2.96
N MET A 307 -6.60 -2.72 2.01
CA MET A 307 -7.03 -1.31 2.17
C MET A 307 -6.04 -0.42 2.93
N CYS A 308 -4.88 -0.96 3.36
CA CYS A 308 -3.80 -0.20 4.03
C CYS A 308 -2.45 -0.33 3.33
N ALA A 309 -2.18 -1.46 2.67
CA ALA A 309 -0.83 -1.82 2.22
C ALA A 309 -0.22 -0.81 1.23
N GLY A 310 -1.05 -0.13 0.43
CA GLY A 310 -0.61 0.97 -0.42
C GLY A 310 -0.24 2.21 0.39
N LEU A 311 -1.07 2.58 1.38
CA LEU A 311 -0.75 3.67 2.31
C LEU A 311 0.50 3.33 3.14
N ASP A 312 0.66 2.07 3.53
CA ASP A 312 1.84 1.60 4.27
C ASP A 312 3.12 1.75 3.45
N ALA A 313 3.09 1.43 2.15
CA ALA A 313 4.25 1.66 1.28
C ALA A 313 4.65 3.15 1.26
N ILE A 314 3.69 4.06 1.17
CA ILE A 314 3.93 5.51 1.23
C ILE A 314 4.47 5.91 2.63
N GLY A 315 3.84 5.40 3.69
CA GLY A 315 4.24 5.67 5.07
C GLY A 315 5.64 5.15 5.41
N LYS A 316 6.01 3.96 4.94
CA LYS A 316 7.36 3.39 5.13
C LYS A 316 8.42 4.14 4.34
N THR A 317 8.08 4.63 3.15
CA THR A 317 8.98 5.55 2.40
C THR A 317 9.19 6.84 3.19
N TYR A 318 8.11 7.44 3.74
CA TYR A 318 8.18 8.61 4.61
C TYR A 318 9.06 8.36 5.85
N GLU A 319 8.85 7.24 6.57
CA GLU A 319 9.66 6.88 7.75
C GLU A 319 11.13 6.74 7.39
N SER A 320 11.46 6.11 6.26
CA SER A 320 12.83 5.95 5.77
C SER A 320 13.51 7.30 5.51
N LEU A 321 12.82 8.24 4.88
CA LEU A 321 13.32 9.59 4.67
C LEU A 321 13.44 10.39 5.97
N LYS A 322 12.49 10.24 6.91
CA LYS A 322 12.49 10.93 8.21
C LYS A 322 13.67 10.53 9.08
N GLN A 323 13.97 9.23 9.15
CA GLN A 323 14.93 8.64 10.08
C GLN A 323 16.37 8.63 9.56
N ASN A 324 16.56 8.63 8.25
CA ASN A 324 17.88 8.49 7.62
C ASN A 324 18.28 9.77 6.88
N ASP A 325 19.54 9.84 6.50
CA ASP A 325 20.06 10.93 5.65
C ASP A 325 19.79 10.63 4.17
N LEU A 326 18.50 10.39 3.86
CA LEU A 326 17.97 10.12 2.54
C LEU A 326 17.12 11.32 2.10
N HIS A 327 17.08 11.57 0.79
CA HIS A 327 16.41 12.75 0.25
C HIS A 327 15.20 12.41 -0.60
N ARG A 328 15.26 11.36 -1.42
CA ARG A 328 14.19 11.00 -2.35
C ARG A 328 13.74 9.56 -2.17
N GLY A 329 12.43 9.39 -2.13
CA GLY A 329 11.81 8.08 -2.05
C GLY A 329 10.70 7.91 -3.09
N LEU A 330 10.57 6.69 -3.58
CA LEU A 330 9.46 6.29 -4.44
C LEU A 330 8.58 5.27 -3.72
N ALA A 331 7.28 5.55 -3.67
CA ALA A 331 6.31 4.58 -3.19
C ALA A 331 5.39 4.13 -4.33
N HIS A 332 4.99 2.86 -4.28
CA HIS A 332 4.04 2.28 -5.22
C HIS A 332 2.89 1.64 -4.46
N ALA A 333 1.66 1.94 -4.87
CA ALA A 333 0.46 1.25 -4.42
C ALA A 333 -0.24 0.58 -5.61
N SER A 334 -0.78 -0.61 -5.38
CA SER A 334 -1.53 -1.35 -6.39
C SER A 334 -2.86 -1.87 -5.86
N SER A 335 -3.83 -2.06 -6.77
CA SER A 335 -5.11 -2.68 -6.48
C SER A 335 -5.61 -3.46 -7.70
N GLY A 336 -6.45 -4.46 -7.45
CA GLY A 336 -6.97 -5.35 -8.47
C GLY A 336 -5.95 -6.38 -8.98
N PRO A 337 -6.43 -7.38 -9.74
CA PRO A 337 -5.61 -8.51 -10.16
C PRO A 337 -4.53 -8.11 -11.16
N CYS A 338 -3.34 -8.72 -11.02
CA CYS A 338 -2.22 -8.55 -11.95
C CYS A 338 -1.84 -7.07 -12.14
N LEU A 339 -1.70 -6.31 -11.05
CA LEU A 339 -1.34 -4.88 -11.08
C LEU A 339 -2.31 -4.05 -11.96
N GLN A 340 -3.63 -4.24 -11.77
CA GLN A 340 -4.64 -3.56 -12.59
C GLN A 340 -4.65 -2.05 -12.35
N HIS A 341 -4.61 -1.61 -11.10
CA HIS A 341 -4.45 -0.21 -10.72
C HIS A 341 -3.05 0.00 -10.18
N ASN A 342 -2.41 1.07 -10.58
CA ASN A 342 -1.09 1.45 -10.11
C ASN A 342 -1.07 2.92 -9.75
N MET A 343 -0.45 3.23 -8.61
CA MET A 343 -0.17 4.59 -8.16
C MET A 343 1.33 4.70 -7.87
N LEU A 344 1.95 5.77 -8.32
CA LEU A 344 3.32 6.13 -7.99
C LEU A 344 3.33 7.45 -7.21
N VAL A 345 4.11 7.49 -6.15
CA VAL A 345 4.25 8.66 -5.27
C VAL A 345 5.73 8.97 -5.10
N HIS A 346 6.14 10.15 -5.55
CA HIS A 346 7.49 10.69 -5.38
C HIS A 346 7.51 11.56 -4.13
N LEU A 347 8.31 11.18 -3.15
CA LEU A 347 8.54 11.91 -1.91
C LEU A 347 9.92 12.56 -1.91
N GLU A 348 10.01 13.80 -1.45
CA GLU A 348 11.28 14.51 -1.31
C GLU A 348 11.36 15.23 0.03
N LYS A 349 12.44 14.98 0.79
CA LYS A 349 12.76 15.64 2.05
C LYS A 349 13.40 16.99 1.77
N LYS A 350 12.86 18.05 2.35
CA LYS A 350 13.48 19.37 2.31
C LYS A 350 14.81 19.39 3.04
N GLN A 351 15.77 20.13 2.47
CA GLN A 351 17.11 20.30 3.04
C GLN A 351 17.14 21.32 4.18
#